data_c7c2007aa39622d62d6edf06cfc47524
#
_entry.id   c7c2007aa39622d62d6edf06cfc47524
#
_cell.length_a   1.000
_cell.length_b   1.000
_cell.length_c   1.000
_cell.angle_alpha   90.00
_cell.angle_beta   90.00
_cell.angle_gamma   90.00
#
_symmetry.space_group_name_H-M   'P 1'
#
loop_
_entity.id
_entity.type
_entity.pdbx_description
1 polymer ?
#
loop_
_entity_poly.entity_id
_entity_poly.type
_entity_poly.pdbx_seq_one_letter_code
_entity_poly.pdbx_strand_id
1 'polypeptide(L)' 'MMTRKDYVATAEILKSYSDSIDQITFEDLVYDFTDMFLSDNPRFNPMTFKIACGADMEAAK' A
#
# COMPACT_ATOMS: atom_id res chain seq x y z
N MET A 1 13.92 -11.40 -0.75
CA MET A 1 13.34 -10.15 -1.28
C MET A 1 12.02 -10.43 -1.94
N MET A 2 11.02 -9.60 -1.69
CA MET A 2 9.72 -9.78 -2.30
C MET A 2 9.74 -9.32 -3.75
N THR A 3 8.89 -9.93 -4.56
CA THR A 3 8.79 -9.56 -5.97
C THR A 3 7.60 -8.65 -6.18
N ARG A 4 7.48 -8.13 -7.40
CA ARG A 4 6.34 -7.31 -7.77
C ARG A 4 5.02 -8.04 -7.52
N LYS A 5 5.00 -9.34 -7.76
CA LYS A 5 3.83 -10.17 -7.54
C LYS A 5 3.40 -10.13 -6.08
N ASP A 6 4.37 -10.15 -5.17
CA ASP A 6 4.07 -10.09 -3.75
C ASP A 6 3.49 -8.74 -3.36
N TYR A 7 4.02 -7.67 -3.95
CA TYR A 7 3.51 -6.32 -3.67
C TYR A 7 2.08 -6.17 -4.15
N VAL A 8 1.79 -6.67 -5.34
CA VAL A 8 0.45 -6.60 -5.90
C VAL A 8 -0.53 -7.40 -5.05
N ALA A 9 -0.14 -8.60 -4.64
CA ALA A 9 -0.99 -9.43 -3.79
C ALA A 9 -1.29 -8.74 -2.47
N THR A 10 -0.28 -8.13 -1.87
CA THR A 10 -0.47 -7.40 -0.62
C THR A 10 -1.42 -6.23 -0.79
N ALA A 11 -1.24 -5.49 -1.88
CA ALA A 11 -2.10 -4.34 -2.15
C ALA A 11 -3.54 -4.75 -2.34
N GLU A 12 -3.78 -5.88 -3.00
CA GLU A 12 -5.14 -6.37 -3.21
C GLU A 12 -5.79 -6.77 -1.89
N ILE A 13 -5.03 -7.40 -1.01
CA ILE A 13 -5.54 -7.75 0.30
C ILE A 13 -5.93 -6.50 1.08
N LEU A 14 -5.05 -5.52 1.10
CA LEU A 14 -5.33 -4.27 1.80
C LEU A 14 -6.55 -3.57 1.21
N LYS A 15 -6.64 -3.55 -0.11
CA LYS A 15 -7.75 -2.90 -0.77
C LYS A 15 -9.08 -3.53 -0.37
N SER A 16 -9.09 -4.85 -0.17
CA SER A 16 -10.33 -5.54 0.19
C SER A 16 -10.84 -5.12 1.56
N TYR A 17 -10.01 -4.51 2.39
CA TYR A 17 -10.41 -4.04 3.71
C TYR A 17 -10.58 -2.53 3.78
N SER A 18 -10.43 -1.83 2.66
CA SER A 18 -10.42 -0.37 2.68
C SER A 18 -11.73 0.23 3.20
N ASP A 19 -12.85 -0.46 2.99
CA ASP A 19 -14.15 0.02 3.46
C ASP A 19 -14.47 -0.46 4.88
N SER A 20 -13.72 -1.41 5.38
CA SER A 20 -13.98 -2.00 6.70
C SER A 20 -13.15 -1.36 7.80
N ILE A 21 -12.15 -0.60 7.43
CA ILE A 21 -11.21 0.02 8.36
C ILE A 21 -11.33 1.53 8.23
N ASP A 22 -11.25 2.20 9.38
CA ASP A 22 -11.18 3.65 9.39
C ASP A 22 -10.10 4.14 8.42
N GLN A 23 -10.40 5.22 7.69
CA GLN A 23 -9.49 5.69 6.65
C GLN A 23 -8.11 6.04 7.19
N ILE A 24 -8.05 6.70 8.34
CA ILE A 24 -6.76 7.08 8.91
C ILE A 24 -5.96 5.83 9.27
N THR A 25 -6.62 4.86 9.88
CA THR A 25 -5.96 3.61 10.22
C THR A 25 -5.51 2.87 8.96
N PHE A 26 -6.34 2.88 7.92
CA PHE A 26 -5.99 2.24 6.67
C PHE A 26 -4.74 2.88 6.05
N GLU A 27 -4.68 4.20 6.05
CA GLU A 27 -3.53 4.90 5.51
C GLU A 27 -2.26 4.57 6.30
N ASP A 28 -2.39 4.49 7.63
CA ASP A 28 -1.25 4.11 8.46
C ASP A 28 -0.74 2.72 8.10
N LEU A 29 -1.66 1.79 7.87
CA LEU A 29 -1.26 0.44 7.45
C LEU A 29 -0.52 0.47 6.13
N VAL A 30 -1.04 1.23 5.17
CA VAL A 30 -0.40 1.33 3.86
C VAL A 30 1.00 1.91 3.99
N TYR A 31 1.17 2.94 4.82
CA TYR A 31 2.49 3.51 5.03
C TYR A 31 3.45 2.53 5.69
N ASP A 32 2.96 1.78 6.66
CA ASP A 32 3.81 0.81 7.34
C ASP A 32 4.30 -0.27 6.38
N PHE A 33 3.42 -0.77 5.53
CA PHE A 33 3.81 -1.74 4.51
C PHE A 33 4.77 -1.12 3.50
N THR A 34 4.53 0.13 3.14
CA THR A 34 5.41 0.84 2.21
C THR A 34 6.83 0.93 2.78
N ASP A 35 6.95 1.31 4.04
CA ASP A 35 8.25 1.39 4.69
C ASP A 35 8.95 0.05 4.73
N MET A 36 8.21 -1.00 5.05
CA MET A 36 8.77 -2.34 5.11
C MET A 36 9.30 -2.77 3.74
N PHE A 37 8.51 -2.51 2.70
CA PHE A 37 8.91 -2.92 1.35
C PHE A 37 10.11 -2.13 0.86
N LEU A 38 10.16 -0.84 1.17
CA LEU A 38 11.31 -0.02 0.79
C LEU A 38 12.59 -0.47 1.48
N SER A 39 12.46 -0.91 2.74
CA SER A 39 13.61 -1.44 3.46
C SER A 39 14.11 -2.72 2.83
N ASP A 40 13.19 -3.54 2.31
CA ASP A 40 13.54 -4.79 1.67
C ASP A 40 14.08 -4.58 0.27
N ASN A 41 13.53 -3.61 -0.45
CA ASN A 41 13.89 -3.38 -1.84
C ASN A 41 13.86 -1.89 -2.15
N PRO A 42 15.03 -1.25 -2.28
CA PRO A 42 15.07 0.20 -2.55
C PRO A 42 14.48 0.59 -3.90
N ARG A 43 14.25 -0.37 -4.78
CA ARG A 43 13.60 -0.09 -6.07
C ARG A 43 12.09 -0.16 -6.00
N PHE A 44 11.56 -0.52 -4.86
CA PHE A 44 10.11 -0.57 -4.67
C PHE A 44 9.52 0.81 -4.94
N ASN A 45 8.39 0.83 -5.65
CA ASN A 45 7.70 2.09 -5.99
C ASN A 45 6.53 2.31 -5.06
N PRO A 46 6.68 3.20 -4.06
CA PRO A 46 5.62 3.44 -3.09
C PRO A 46 4.34 3.98 -3.72
N MET A 47 4.47 4.83 -4.72
CA MET A 47 3.31 5.45 -5.34
C MET A 47 2.42 4.41 -6.00
N THR A 48 3.02 3.52 -6.77
CA THR A 48 2.27 2.46 -7.43
C THR A 48 1.57 1.57 -6.42
N PHE A 49 2.25 1.25 -5.33
CA PHE A 49 1.68 0.42 -4.29
C PHE A 49 0.48 1.10 -3.64
N LYS A 50 0.62 2.37 -3.29
CA LYS A 50 -0.47 3.11 -2.65
C LYS A 50 -1.70 3.19 -3.54
N ILE A 51 -1.50 3.41 -4.83
CA ILE A 51 -2.60 3.46 -5.77
C ILE A 51 -3.27 2.08 -5.85
N ALA A 52 -2.49 1.03 -5.89
CA ALA A 52 -3.03 -0.33 -5.96
C ALA A 52 -3.82 -0.68 -4.72
N CYS A 53 -3.45 -0.13 -3.57
CA CYS A 53 -4.20 -0.33 -2.33
C CYS A 53 -5.51 0.45 -2.30
N GLY A 54 -5.67 1.38 -3.21
CA GLY A 54 -6.83 2.25 -3.18
C GLY A 54 -6.65 3.42 -2.22
N ALA A 55 -5.45 3.62 -1.72
CA ALA A 55 -5.16 4.72 -0.81
C ALA A 55 -4.75 5.94 -1.64
N ASP A 56 -5.67 6.42 -2.43
CA ASP A 56 -5.42 7.51 -3.36
C ASP A 56 -5.67 8.84 -2.67
N MET A 57 -4.72 9.25 -1.88
CA MET A 57 -4.89 10.42 -1.04
C MET A 57 -4.82 11.72 -1.80
N GLU A 58 -4.11 11.73 -2.88
CA GLU A 58 -4.01 12.96 -3.63
C GLU A 58 -5.27 13.28 -4.35
N ALA A 59 -6.09 12.32 -4.55
CA ALA A 59 -7.38 12.60 -5.14
C ALA A 59 -8.13 13.60 -4.31
N ALA A 60 -7.74 13.64 -3.10
CA ALA A 60 -8.28 14.68 -2.29
C ALA A 60 -7.94 16.01 -2.90
N LYS A 61 -7.44 15.89 -3.84
CA LYS A 61 -7.33 16.96 -4.32
C LYS A 61 -7.59 17.54 -4.83
#